data_8777060125be189175a3d9105d3ea0ff
#
_entry.id   8777060125be189175a3d9105d3ea0ff
#
_cell.length_a   1.000
_cell.length_b   1.000
_cell.length_c   1.000
_cell.angle_alpha   90.00
_cell.angle_beta   90.00
_cell.angle_gamma   90.00
#
_symmetry.space_group_name_H-M   'P 1'
#
loop_
_entity.id
_entity.type
_entity.pdbx_description
1 polymer ?
#
loop_
_entity_poly.entity_id
_entity_poly.type
_entity_poly.pdbx_seq_one_letter_code
_entity_poly.pdbx_strand_id
1 'polypeptide(L)'
;MNRSQGIERLQNENDPWDVVVIGGGATGLGCALDAASRGYRTVLVEAADFANATSSRSTKLIHGGVRYLRQGNISLVRESLHEREWLLSQVAHQVHTQPFIIPTYAWWETWYYRIGLWFYDRLAGSLGIRSTQRFDKQSVLNRVPSMNEENLVGGVMYWDGQFDDARLCIQTAQTIWDNGGLALNYMKVTKLLKTDGRLTALEVLDVMSGKSFSIRSKSFILATGIFSDTLRQQDVSNNPLIIQTSRGSHIVGDEKFLPSGTALMIPKTSDGRLLFLVPWLNKVIVGTTDIPDDNIRLEPRTSAEEVDFILENFSR
;
A
#
# COMPACT_ATOMS: atom_id res chain seq x y z
N MET A 1 19.20 -12.75 5.07
CA MET A 1 19.03 -11.74 6.14
C MET A 1 19.10 -12.43 7.50
N ASN A 2 20.05 -12.02 8.36
CA ASN A 2 20.21 -12.56 9.71
C ASN A 2 20.27 -11.38 10.71
N ARG A 3 19.21 -11.25 11.53
CA ARG A 3 19.04 -10.12 12.46
C ARG A 3 20.18 -10.00 13.47
N SER A 4 20.64 -11.13 14.02
CA SER A 4 21.74 -11.10 15.03
C SER A 4 23.04 -10.60 14.42
N GLN A 5 23.40 -11.04 13.23
CA GLN A 5 24.56 -10.52 12.49
C GLN A 5 24.41 -9.04 12.15
N GLY A 6 23.18 -8.59 11.83
CA GLY A 6 22.89 -7.18 11.59
C GLY A 6 23.08 -6.31 12.82
N ILE A 7 22.67 -6.79 13.99
CA ILE A 7 22.88 -6.09 15.27
C ILE A 7 24.38 -6.04 15.62
N GLU A 8 25.09 -7.15 15.43
CA GLU A 8 26.54 -7.19 15.64
C GLU A 8 27.26 -6.19 14.72
N ARG A 9 26.89 -6.15 13.43
CA ARG A 9 27.42 -5.16 12.49
C ARG A 9 27.09 -3.74 12.91
N LEU A 10 25.85 -3.47 13.39
CA LEU A 10 25.46 -2.16 13.89
C LEU A 10 26.30 -1.71 15.08
N GLN A 11 26.64 -2.65 15.99
CA GLN A 11 27.47 -2.38 17.18
C GLN A 11 28.94 -2.11 16.87
N ASN A 12 29.47 -2.85 15.87
CA ASN A 12 30.88 -2.76 15.49
C ASN A 12 31.18 -1.59 14.54
N GLU A 13 30.14 -0.86 14.09
CA GLU A 13 30.28 0.25 13.17
C GLU A 13 30.70 1.53 13.89
N ASN A 14 31.93 1.93 13.67
CA ASN A 14 32.52 3.13 14.29
C ASN A 14 32.25 4.42 13.48
N ASP A 15 32.06 4.30 12.18
CA ASP A 15 31.81 5.45 11.31
C ASP A 15 30.30 5.76 11.21
N PRO A 16 29.91 7.02 11.06
CA PRO A 16 28.52 7.36 10.83
C PRO A 16 27.98 6.70 9.55
N TRP A 17 26.76 6.17 9.60
CA TRP A 17 26.03 5.74 8.42
C TRP A 17 25.80 6.93 7.48
N ASP A 18 25.70 6.68 6.18
CA ASP A 18 25.35 7.75 5.24
C ASP A 18 23.86 8.09 5.36
N VAL A 19 23.02 7.05 5.47
CA VAL A 19 21.57 7.20 5.57
C VAL A 19 21.02 6.27 6.65
N VAL A 20 20.22 6.83 7.55
CA VAL A 20 19.35 6.07 8.46
C VAL A 20 17.91 6.31 8.07
N VAL A 21 17.16 5.22 7.84
CA VAL A 21 15.73 5.26 7.56
C VAL A 21 14.96 4.78 8.77
N ILE A 22 13.98 5.56 9.22
CA ILE A 22 13.11 5.26 10.36
C ILE A 22 11.73 4.85 9.83
N GLY A 23 11.38 3.58 10.01
CA GLY A 23 10.13 2.99 9.56
C GLY A 23 10.30 1.95 8.47
N GLY A 24 9.80 0.74 8.71
CA GLY A 24 9.88 -0.44 7.84
C GLY A 24 8.62 -0.72 7.03
N GLY A 25 7.84 0.31 6.70
CA GLY A 25 6.78 0.24 5.72
C GLY A 25 7.30 0.37 4.28
N ALA A 26 6.41 0.29 3.28
CA ALA A 26 6.78 0.34 1.86
C ALA A 26 7.64 1.56 1.50
N THR A 27 7.30 2.74 2.02
CA THR A 27 8.06 3.98 1.78
C THR A 27 9.48 3.89 2.32
N GLY A 28 9.64 3.49 3.59
CA GLY A 28 10.97 3.41 4.20
C GLY A 28 11.84 2.34 3.57
N LEU A 29 11.26 1.18 3.29
CA LEU A 29 11.96 0.10 2.59
C LEU A 29 12.39 0.51 1.18
N GLY A 30 11.53 1.22 0.44
CA GLY A 30 11.88 1.78 -0.87
C GLY A 30 13.03 2.78 -0.80
N CYS A 31 12.98 3.73 0.14
CA CYS A 31 14.07 4.70 0.37
C CYS A 31 15.39 4.01 0.74
N ALA A 32 15.33 3.00 1.63
CA ALA A 32 16.52 2.29 2.06
C ALA A 32 17.13 1.43 0.94
N LEU A 33 16.27 0.81 0.11
CA LEU A 33 16.73 0.05 -1.05
C LEU A 33 17.38 0.97 -2.09
N ASP A 34 16.77 2.10 -2.42
CA ASP A 34 17.34 3.06 -3.36
C ASP A 34 18.72 3.56 -2.86
N ALA A 35 18.82 3.94 -1.59
CA ALA A 35 20.08 4.37 -1.01
C ALA A 35 21.15 3.26 -1.02
N ALA A 36 20.81 2.04 -0.60
CA ALA A 36 21.75 0.92 -0.57
C ALA A 36 22.21 0.53 -1.99
N SER A 37 21.30 0.50 -2.96
CA SER A 37 21.62 0.17 -4.35
C SER A 37 22.55 1.18 -5.03
N ARG A 38 22.56 2.44 -4.54
CA ARG A 38 23.51 3.50 -4.94
C ARG A 38 24.84 3.44 -4.21
N GLY A 39 25.05 2.46 -3.32
CA GLY A 39 26.28 2.28 -2.57
C GLY A 39 26.39 3.10 -1.29
N TYR A 40 25.31 3.77 -0.85
CA TYR A 40 25.31 4.45 0.44
C TYR A 40 25.26 3.42 1.59
N ARG A 41 26.06 3.64 2.63
CA ARG A 41 26.00 2.86 3.87
C ARG A 41 24.65 3.16 4.56
N THR A 42 23.71 2.24 4.41
CA THR A 42 22.31 2.45 4.79
C THR A 42 21.88 1.49 5.88
N VAL A 43 21.21 2.02 6.90
CA VAL A 43 20.47 1.21 7.89
C VAL A 43 19.02 1.68 7.99
N LEU A 44 18.10 0.73 7.99
CA LEU A 44 16.69 0.94 8.27
C LEU A 44 16.37 0.31 9.62
N VAL A 45 15.64 1.04 10.47
CA VAL A 45 15.12 0.57 11.76
C VAL A 45 13.60 0.65 11.79
N GLU A 46 12.96 -0.45 12.22
CA GLU A 46 11.51 -0.58 12.36
C GLU A 46 11.15 -0.98 13.80
N ALA A 47 10.21 -0.29 14.39
CA ALA A 47 9.82 -0.48 15.79
C ALA A 47 9.10 -1.81 16.06
N ALA A 48 8.38 -2.33 15.08
CA ALA A 48 7.66 -3.59 15.10
C ALA A 48 8.24 -4.54 14.04
N ASP A 49 7.39 -5.31 13.36
CA ASP A 49 7.81 -6.07 12.19
C ASP A 49 7.65 -5.24 10.91
N PHE A 50 8.37 -5.64 9.84
CA PHE A 50 8.24 -4.98 8.54
C PHE A 50 6.80 -5.02 8.04
N ALA A 51 6.36 -3.93 7.44
CA ALA A 51 5.00 -3.75 6.92
C ALA A 51 3.86 -3.81 7.95
N ASN A 52 4.11 -3.85 9.23
CA ASN A 52 3.10 -4.13 10.27
C ASN A 52 1.97 -3.08 10.39
N ALA A 53 2.10 -1.91 9.79
CA ALA A 53 1.03 -0.89 9.74
C ALA A 53 0.29 -0.92 8.37
N THR A 54 0.12 0.23 7.75
CA THR A 54 -0.61 0.43 6.47
C THR A 54 -0.11 -0.48 5.35
N SER A 55 1.19 -0.77 5.29
CA SER A 55 1.83 -1.47 4.16
C SER A 55 1.48 -2.96 4.02
N SER A 56 0.83 -3.58 5.01
CA SER A 56 0.28 -4.95 4.91
C SER A 56 -1.25 -4.98 4.95
N ARG A 57 -1.89 -3.83 4.99
CA ARG A 57 -3.35 -3.67 5.16
C ARG A 57 -4.01 -2.97 4.00
N SER A 58 -3.39 -3.00 2.82
CA SER A 58 -3.95 -2.49 1.58
C SER A 58 -5.03 -3.43 1.03
N THR A 59 -5.77 -2.98 0.02
CA THR A 59 -6.69 -3.83 -0.77
C THR A 59 -5.93 -4.84 -1.66
N LYS A 60 -4.60 -4.97 -1.49
CA LYS A 60 -3.71 -5.85 -2.29
C LYS A 60 -3.65 -5.47 -3.77
N LEU A 61 -3.86 -4.20 -4.09
CA LEU A 61 -3.89 -3.70 -5.46
C LEU A 61 -2.74 -2.72 -5.71
N ILE A 62 -2.10 -2.87 -6.86
CA ILE A 62 -1.23 -1.88 -7.48
C ILE A 62 -1.99 -1.32 -8.67
N HIS A 63 -2.57 -0.14 -8.49
CA HIS A 63 -3.47 0.43 -9.46
C HIS A 63 -2.99 1.80 -9.96
N GLY A 64 -3.26 2.12 -11.22
CA GLY A 64 -2.96 3.43 -11.79
C GLY A 64 -3.91 4.55 -11.35
N GLY A 65 -4.83 4.25 -10.42
CA GLY A 65 -5.67 5.26 -9.79
C GLY A 65 -6.78 5.81 -10.69
N VAL A 66 -7.63 4.96 -11.25
CA VAL A 66 -8.83 5.38 -12.02
C VAL A 66 -9.64 6.46 -11.29
N ARG A 67 -9.68 6.44 -9.94
CA ARG A 67 -10.31 7.47 -9.12
C ARG A 67 -9.67 8.85 -9.34
N TYR A 68 -8.36 8.94 -9.46
CA TYR A 68 -7.63 10.20 -9.65
C TYR A 68 -7.83 10.77 -11.05
N LEU A 69 -8.06 9.90 -12.05
CA LEU A 69 -8.45 10.35 -13.38
C LEU A 69 -9.78 11.14 -13.34
N ARG A 70 -10.75 10.65 -12.58
CA ARG A 70 -12.03 11.35 -12.35
C ARG A 70 -11.84 12.71 -11.66
N GLN A 71 -10.79 12.87 -10.86
CA GLN A 71 -10.43 14.13 -10.20
C GLN A 71 -9.56 15.06 -11.07
N GLY A 72 -9.20 14.63 -12.30
CA GLY A 72 -8.37 15.40 -13.22
C GLY A 72 -6.86 15.38 -12.90
N ASN A 73 -6.41 14.55 -11.95
CA ASN A 73 -4.99 14.46 -11.59
C ASN A 73 -4.24 13.50 -12.51
N ILE A 74 -3.97 13.97 -13.74
CA ILE A 74 -3.34 13.17 -14.80
C ILE A 74 -1.88 12.80 -14.46
N SER A 75 -1.13 13.70 -13.82
CA SER A 75 0.28 13.44 -13.47
C SER A 75 0.41 12.26 -12.51
N LEU A 76 -0.41 12.23 -11.47
CA LEU A 76 -0.43 11.13 -10.50
C LEU A 76 -0.84 9.80 -11.14
N VAL A 77 -1.82 9.82 -12.08
CA VAL A 77 -2.22 8.62 -12.83
C VAL A 77 -1.06 8.08 -13.66
N ARG A 78 -0.32 8.94 -14.38
CA ARG A 78 0.84 8.52 -15.20
C ARG A 78 1.95 7.93 -14.34
N GLU A 79 2.27 8.57 -13.24
CA GLU A 79 3.28 8.09 -12.27
C GLU A 79 2.87 6.73 -11.71
N SER A 80 1.63 6.58 -11.23
CA SER A 80 1.11 5.32 -10.71
C SER A 80 1.11 4.19 -11.76
N LEU A 81 0.80 4.49 -13.02
CA LEU A 81 0.85 3.53 -14.13
C LEU A 81 2.28 3.10 -14.43
N HIS A 82 3.25 4.02 -14.33
CA HIS A 82 4.66 3.73 -14.53
C HIS A 82 5.20 2.80 -13.44
N GLU A 83 4.91 3.11 -12.18
CA GLU A 83 5.28 2.29 -11.04
C GLU A 83 4.62 0.91 -11.09
N ARG A 84 3.34 0.82 -11.48
CA ARG A 84 2.64 -0.45 -11.65
C ARG A 84 3.35 -1.34 -12.68
N GLU A 85 3.68 -0.80 -13.85
CA GLU A 85 4.36 -1.57 -14.89
C GLU A 85 5.76 -1.99 -14.46
N TRP A 86 6.48 -1.10 -13.80
CA TRP A 86 7.79 -1.42 -13.26
C TRP A 86 7.70 -2.61 -12.29
N LEU A 87 6.75 -2.61 -11.37
CA LEU A 87 6.52 -3.70 -10.43
C LEU A 87 6.10 -4.99 -11.14
N LEU A 88 5.21 -4.93 -12.13
CA LEU A 88 4.79 -6.08 -12.92
C LEU A 88 5.97 -6.72 -13.68
N SER A 89 6.92 -5.91 -14.16
CA SER A 89 8.08 -6.40 -14.90
C SER A 89 9.21 -6.89 -13.99
N GLN A 90 9.51 -6.16 -12.92
CA GLN A 90 10.65 -6.47 -12.05
C GLN A 90 10.33 -7.47 -10.93
N VAL A 91 9.06 -7.55 -10.51
CA VAL A 91 8.62 -8.37 -9.36
C VAL A 91 7.50 -9.34 -9.77
N ALA A 92 7.55 -9.85 -11.00
CA ALA A 92 6.52 -10.70 -11.60
C ALA A 92 6.18 -11.98 -10.79
N HIS A 93 7.05 -12.40 -9.89
CA HIS A 93 6.81 -13.54 -9.00
C HIS A 93 5.87 -13.20 -7.81
N GLN A 94 5.58 -11.92 -7.57
CA GLN A 94 4.68 -11.45 -6.51
C GLN A 94 3.59 -10.51 -7.01
N VAL A 95 3.80 -9.90 -8.17
CA VAL A 95 2.88 -8.94 -8.79
C VAL A 95 2.32 -9.56 -10.05
N HIS A 96 1.01 -9.62 -10.15
CA HIS A 96 0.33 -10.18 -11.32
C HIS A 96 -0.83 -9.30 -11.76
N THR A 97 -1.28 -9.53 -12.98
CA THR A 97 -2.41 -8.79 -13.54
C THR A 97 -3.73 -9.33 -13.01
N GLN A 98 -4.61 -8.45 -12.56
CA GLN A 98 -5.94 -8.75 -12.05
C GLN A 98 -7.00 -8.14 -12.96
N PRO A 99 -7.95 -8.93 -13.53
CA PRO A 99 -9.09 -8.41 -14.24
C PRO A 99 -10.14 -7.85 -13.28
N PHE A 100 -10.74 -6.72 -13.66
CA PHE A 100 -11.81 -6.05 -12.94
C PHE A 100 -13.03 -5.85 -13.83
N ILE A 101 -14.21 -6.07 -13.31
CA ILE A 101 -15.48 -5.70 -13.94
C ILE A 101 -16.09 -4.53 -13.18
N ILE A 102 -16.53 -3.52 -13.92
CA ILE A 102 -17.43 -2.47 -13.47
C ILE A 102 -18.80 -2.81 -14.00
N PRO A 103 -19.78 -3.21 -13.18
CA PRO A 103 -21.14 -3.47 -13.63
C PRO A 103 -21.81 -2.16 -14.03
N THR A 104 -22.69 -2.24 -15.02
CA THR A 104 -23.45 -1.09 -15.51
C THR A 104 -24.94 -1.40 -15.49
N TYR A 105 -25.72 -0.49 -14.92
CA TYR A 105 -27.16 -0.61 -14.70
C TYR A 105 -27.97 0.34 -15.59
N ALA A 106 -27.29 1.21 -16.34
CA ALA A 106 -27.88 2.05 -17.37
C ALA A 106 -27.04 1.98 -18.65
N TRP A 107 -27.70 2.08 -19.83
CA TRP A 107 -27.02 1.98 -21.12
C TRP A 107 -25.90 3.02 -21.32
N TRP A 108 -26.05 4.23 -20.77
CA TRP A 108 -25.07 5.31 -20.86
C TRP A 108 -23.85 5.10 -19.96
N GLU A 109 -23.99 4.37 -18.84
CA GLU A 109 -22.89 4.06 -17.92
C GLU A 109 -21.80 3.23 -18.61
N THR A 110 -22.21 2.28 -19.45
CA THR A 110 -21.26 1.48 -20.23
C THR A 110 -20.36 2.35 -21.11
N TRP A 111 -20.94 3.36 -21.76
CA TRP A 111 -20.16 4.31 -22.57
C TRP A 111 -19.32 5.24 -21.71
N TYR A 112 -19.85 5.72 -20.61
CA TYR A 112 -19.13 6.59 -19.67
C TYR A 112 -17.87 5.90 -19.15
N TYR A 113 -17.98 4.70 -18.58
CA TYR A 113 -16.83 3.95 -18.09
C TYR A 113 -15.89 3.53 -19.22
N ARG A 114 -16.40 3.13 -20.36
CA ARG A 114 -15.57 2.77 -21.50
C ARG A 114 -14.71 3.94 -22.00
N ILE A 115 -15.26 5.14 -22.09
CA ILE A 115 -14.52 6.33 -22.52
C ILE A 115 -13.47 6.68 -21.44
N GLY A 116 -13.84 6.69 -20.16
CA GLY A 116 -12.92 6.98 -19.07
C GLY A 116 -11.74 5.99 -19.00
N LEU A 117 -12.03 4.69 -19.14
CA LEU A 117 -11.01 3.65 -19.16
C LEU A 117 -10.19 3.64 -20.45
N TRP A 118 -10.77 4.04 -21.58
CA TRP A 118 -10.00 4.25 -22.80
C TRP A 118 -8.94 5.37 -22.64
N PHE A 119 -9.28 6.48 -21.96
CA PHE A 119 -8.30 7.48 -21.58
C PHE A 119 -7.23 6.92 -20.64
N TYR A 120 -7.62 6.10 -19.68
CA TYR A 120 -6.71 5.42 -18.78
C TYR A 120 -5.73 4.51 -19.53
N ASP A 121 -6.23 3.70 -20.49
CA ASP A 121 -5.40 2.86 -21.35
C ASP A 121 -4.45 3.71 -22.24
N ARG A 122 -4.92 4.87 -22.74
CA ARG A 122 -4.08 5.79 -23.53
C ARG A 122 -3.00 6.47 -22.70
N LEU A 123 -3.30 6.80 -21.42
CA LEU A 123 -2.29 7.34 -20.51
C LEU A 123 -1.24 6.30 -20.15
N ALA A 124 -1.63 5.04 -20.06
CA ALA A 124 -0.71 3.92 -19.89
C ALA A 124 0.21 3.73 -21.13
N GLY A 125 -0.27 4.04 -22.33
CA GLY A 125 0.50 3.90 -23.56
C GLY A 125 1.05 2.48 -23.76
N SER A 126 2.38 2.35 -23.92
CA SER A 126 3.07 1.06 -24.00
C SER A 126 3.10 0.28 -22.67
N LEU A 127 2.74 0.93 -21.56
CA LEU A 127 2.67 0.36 -20.21
C LEU A 127 1.29 -0.24 -19.91
N GLY A 128 0.39 -0.31 -20.90
CA GLY A 128 -0.95 -0.89 -20.78
C GLY A 128 -0.89 -2.42 -20.66
N ILE A 129 -1.62 -2.99 -19.69
CA ILE A 129 -1.67 -4.46 -19.48
C ILE A 129 -2.48 -5.12 -20.60
N ARG A 130 -3.73 -4.68 -20.77
CA ARG A 130 -4.68 -5.14 -21.81
C ARG A 130 -5.72 -4.05 -22.05
N SER A 131 -6.24 -3.99 -23.26
CA SER A 131 -7.28 -3.02 -23.63
C SER A 131 -8.61 -3.29 -22.90
N THR A 132 -9.26 -2.22 -22.50
CA THR A 132 -10.61 -2.23 -21.93
C THR A 132 -11.61 -2.91 -22.85
N GLN A 133 -12.46 -3.78 -22.31
CA GLN A 133 -13.45 -4.57 -23.04
C GLN A 133 -14.87 -4.32 -22.51
N ARG A 134 -15.85 -4.34 -23.41
CA ARG A 134 -17.25 -4.32 -23.05
C ARG A 134 -17.78 -5.75 -22.92
N PHE A 135 -18.58 -5.99 -21.89
CA PHE A 135 -19.29 -7.24 -21.66
C PHE A 135 -20.81 -7.01 -21.64
N ASP A 136 -21.56 -7.90 -22.25
CA ASP A 136 -23.01 -7.96 -22.11
C ASP A 136 -23.41 -8.56 -20.75
N LYS A 137 -24.68 -8.49 -20.41
CA LYS A 137 -25.25 -9.02 -19.16
C LYS A 137 -24.81 -10.46 -18.90
N GLN A 138 -24.98 -11.34 -19.89
CA GLN A 138 -24.70 -12.76 -19.73
C GLN A 138 -23.20 -13.02 -19.48
N SER A 139 -22.35 -12.32 -20.17
CA SER A 139 -20.90 -12.39 -19.97
C SER A 139 -20.45 -11.92 -18.58
N VAL A 140 -21.12 -10.91 -18.02
CA VAL A 140 -20.89 -10.47 -16.64
C VAL A 140 -21.33 -11.54 -15.64
N LEU A 141 -22.55 -12.08 -15.78
CA LEU A 141 -23.11 -13.10 -14.88
C LEU A 141 -22.31 -14.41 -14.92
N ASN A 142 -21.79 -14.80 -16.09
CA ASN A 142 -20.90 -15.97 -16.19
C ASN A 142 -19.60 -15.81 -15.39
N ARG A 143 -19.14 -14.58 -15.16
CA ARG A 143 -17.91 -14.29 -14.38
C ARG A 143 -18.20 -14.02 -12.92
N VAL A 144 -19.34 -13.37 -12.63
CA VAL A 144 -19.78 -13.02 -11.28
C VAL A 144 -21.22 -13.50 -11.10
N PRO A 145 -21.43 -14.81 -10.88
CA PRO A 145 -22.78 -15.39 -10.78
C PRO A 145 -23.60 -14.88 -9.59
N SER A 146 -22.92 -14.35 -8.58
CA SER A 146 -23.54 -13.77 -7.38
C SER A 146 -24.05 -12.34 -7.56
N MET A 147 -23.87 -11.76 -8.77
CA MET A 147 -24.29 -10.38 -9.02
C MET A 147 -25.82 -10.26 -9.10
N ASN A 148 -26.34 -9.16 -8.57
CA ASN A 148 -27.75 -8.83 -8.72
C ASN A 148 -28.05 -8.54 -10.20
N GLU A 149 -28.98 -9.34 -10.76
CA GLU A 149 -29.38 -9.24 -12.16
C GLU A 149 -30.37 -8.11 -12.45
N GLU A 150 -30.98 -7.55 -11.41
CA GLU A 150 -32.00 -6.52 -11.58
C GLU A 150 -31.39 -5.28 -12.23
N ASN A 151 -31.97 -4.84 -13.35
CA ASN A 151 -31.51 -3.71 -14.16
C ASN A 151 -30.05 -3.82 -14.67
N LEU A 152 -29.38 -4.95 -14.52
CA LEU A 152 -28.04 -5.15 -15.08
C LEU A 152 -28.07 -5.09 -16.59
N VAL A 153 -27.35 -4.15 -17.20
CA VAL A 153 -27.23 -3.99 -18.67
C VAL A 153 -25.99 -4.71 -19.19
N GLY A 154 -24.92 -4.74 -18.41
CA GLY A 154 -23.65 -5.34 -18.78
C GLY A 154 -22.53 -4.84 -17.89
N GLY A 155 -21.31 -4.76 -18.44
CA GLY A 155 -20.16 -4.27 -17.69
C GLY A 155 -19.01 -3.84 -18.59
N VAL A 156 -18.05 -3.20 -17.97
CA VAL A 156 -16.79 -2.82 -18.60
C VAL A 156 -15.64 -3.50 -17.84
N MET A 157 -14.82 -4.25 -18.55
CA MET A 157 -13.69 -4.96 -17.99
C MET A 157 -12.38 -4.20 -18.29
N TYR A 158 -11.56 -4.05 -17.26
CA TYR A 158 -10.22 -3.49 -17.34
C TYR A 158 -9.24 -4.29 -16.48
N TRP A 159 -7.94 -3.98 -16.55
CA TRP A 159 -6.91 -4.71 -15.82
C TRP A 159 -6.07 -3.76 -14.99
N ASP A 160 -5.73 -4.21 -13.77
CA ASP A 160 -4.77 -3.54 -12.91
C ASP A 160 -3.83 -4.58 -12.27
N GLY A 161 -2.92 -4.14 -11.40
CA GLY A 161 -1.99 -5.03 -10.70
C GLY A 161 -2.57 -5.52 -9.37
N GLN A 162 -2.25 -6.75 -9.01
CA GLN A 162 -2.47 -7.31 -7.68
C GLN A 162 -1.16 -7.84 -7.12
N PHE A 163 -0.96 -7.76 -5.80
CA PHE A 163 0.28 -8.16 -5.17
C PHE A 163 0.10 -8.58 -3.70
N ASP A 164 1.06 -9.34 -3.17
CA ASP A 164 1.22 -9.55 -1.74
C ASP A 164 2.05 -8.40 -1.15
N ASP A 165 1.38 -7.41 -0.57
CA ASP A 165 1.99 -6.21 -0.04
C ASP A 165 3.00 -6.47 1.10
N ALA A 166 2.66 -7.36 2.03
CA ALA A 166 3.54 -7.73 3.14
C ALA A 166 4.78 -8.47 2.63
N ARG A 167 4.59 -9.41 1.71
CA ARG A 167 5.69 -10.19 1.14
C ARG A 167 6.62 -9.34 0.30
N LEU A 168 6.08 -8.38 -0.48
CA LEU A 168 6.88 -7.41 -1.22
C LEU A 168 7.77 -6.58 -0.27
N CYS A 169 7.23 -6.12 0.86
CA CYS A 169 8.00 -5.40 1.87
C CYS A 169 9.13 -6.27 2.46
N ILE A 170 8.85 -7.52 2.81
CA ILE A 170 9.86 -8.45 3.34
C ILE A 170 10.96 -8.71 2.31
N GLN A 171 10.59 -8.90 1.04
CA GLN A 171 11.56 -9.10 -0.03
C GLN A 171 12.40 -7.84 -0.27
N THR A 172 11.80 -6.65 -0.20
CA THR A 172 12.53 -5.39 -0.28
C THR A 172 13.55 -5.27 0.85
N ALA A 173 13.17 -5.64 2.10
CA ALA A 173 14.10 -5.71 3.22
C ALA A 173 15.26 -6.68 2.96
N GLN A 174 14.97 -7.82 2.34
CA GLN A 174 15.98 -8.80 1.96
C GLN A 174 16.94 -8.26 0.90
N THR A 175 16.40 -7.57 -0.12
CA THR A 175 17.18 -6.94 -1.20
C THR A 175 18.08 -5.81 -0.66
N ILE A 176 17.64 -5.08 0.38
CA ILE A 176 18.51 -4.10 1.08
C ILE A 176 19.77 -4.80 1.62
N TRP A 177 19.62 -5.96 2.26
CA TRP A 177 20.75 -6.74 2.76
C TRP A 177 21.67 -7.22 1.63
N ASP A 178 21.09 -7.70 0.54
CA ASP A 178 21.85 -8.18 -0.64
C ASP A 178 22.67 -7.04 -1.29
N ASN A 179 22.22 -5.79 -1.14
CA ASN A 179 22.94 -4.59 -1.55
C ASN A 179 23.85 -4.00 -0.44
N GLY A 180 24.14 -4.74 0.61
CA GLY A 180 25.06 -4.35 1.65
C GLY A 180 24.50 -3.37 2.69
N GLY A 181 23.21 -3.02 2.61
CA GLY A 181 22.52 -2.26 3.66
C GLY A 181 22.10 -3.13 4.85
N LEU A 182 21.48 -2.53 5.86
CA LEU A 182 20.84 -3.24 6.97
C LEU A 182 19.38 -2.84 7.05
N ALA A 183 18.49 -3.81 7.19
CA ALA A 183 17.09 -3.62 7.57
C ALA A 183 16.85 -4.41 8.87
N LEU A 184 16.49 -3.73 9.94
CA LEU A 184 16.36 -4.30 11.29
C LEU A 184 14.97 -4.00 11.84
N ASN A 185 14.18 -5.04 12.07
CA ASN A 185 12.88 -4.96 12.75
C ASN A 185 13.04 -5.05 14.28
N TYR A 186 12.00 -4.70 15.01
CA TYR A 186 11.96 -4.62 16.47
C TYR A 186 13.03 -3.69 17.06
N MET A 187 13.40 -2.63 16.30
CA MET A 187 14.36 -1.60 16.66
C MET A 187 13.62 -0.25 16.76
N LYS A 188 13.15 0.08 17.97
CA LYS A 188 12.34 1.27 18.21
C LYS A 188 13.22 2.50 18.49
N VAL A 189 13.08 3.55 17.70
CA VAL A 189 13.69 4.85 17.99
C VAL A 189 13.05 5.43 19.25
N THR A 190 13.86 5.71 20.25
CA THR A 190 13.44 6.26 21.54
C THR A 190 13.81 7.73 21.72
N LYS A 191 14.92 8.18 21.11
CA LYS A 191 15.35 9.58 21.17
C LYS A 191 16.03 10.02 19.88
N LEU A 192 15.87 11.30 19.59
CA LEU A 192 16.58 12.04 18.55
C LEU A 192 17.71 12.82 19.21
N LEU A 193 18.98 12.47 18.90
CA LEU A 193 20.16 13.06 19.52
C LEU A 193 20.74 14.16 18.62
N LYS A 194 20.84 15.37 19.16
CA LYS A 194 21.31 16.56 18.43
C LYS A 194 22.67 17.05 18.96
N THR A 195 23.47 17.53 18.03
CA THR A 195 24.70 18.29 18.32
C THR A 195 24.58 19.62 17.58
N ASP A 196 24.78 20.73 18.28
CA ASP A 196 24.63 22.09 17.73
C ASP A 196 23.31 22.31 16.95
N GLY A 197 22.20 21.78 17.51
CA GLY A 197 20.87 21.91 16.93
C GLY A 197 20.57 21.01 15.72
N ARG A 198 21.55 20.22 15.26
CA ARG A 198 21.38 19.27 14.14
C ARG A 198 21.27 17.85 14.66
N LEU A 199 20.39 17.07 14.05
CA LEU A 199 20.25 15.64 14.32
C LEU A 199 21.51 14.90 13.84
N THR A 200 22.21 14.22 14.77
CA THR A 200 23.46 13.51 14.48
C THR A 200 23.42 12.03 14.82
N ALA A 201 22.49 11.62 15.70
CA ALA A 201 22.31 10.23 16.07
C ALA A 201 20.88 9.93 16.54
N LEU A 202 20.54 8.65 16.58
CA LEU A 202 19.33 8.12 17.19
C LEU A 202 19.69 7.22 18.36
N GLU A 203 18.92 7.27 19.44
CA GLU A 203 18.88 6.19 20.42
C GLU A 203 17.79 5.20 20.02
N VAL A 204 18.15 3.94 19.89
CA VAL A 204 17.27 2.86 19.40
C VAL A 204 17.26 1.73 20.41
N LEU A 205 16.06 1.30 20.82
CA LEU A 205 15.84 0.16 21.70
C LEU A 205 15.55 -1.09 20.86
N ASP A 206 16.37 -2.12 21.03
CA ASP A 206 16.00 -3.47 20.58
C ASP A 206 14.93 -4.03 21.51
N VAL A 207 13.70 -4.08 21.03
CA VAL A 207 12.52 -4.51 21.80
C VAL A 207 12.61 -5.98 22.22
N MET A 208 13.35 -6.80 21.47
CA MET A 208 13.50 -8.23 21.75
C MET A 208 14.51 -8.52 22.89
N SER A 209 15.62 -7.77 22.93
CA SER A 209 16.67 -7.98 23.92
C SER A 209 16.65 -6.97 25.08
N GLY A 210 15.90 -5.87 24.95
CA GLY A 210 15.90 -4.75 25.91
C GLY A 210 17.16 -3.88 25.88
N LYS A 211 18.08 -4.10 24.94
CA LYS A 211 19.31 -3.32 24.82
C LYS A 211 19.10 -2.06 23.98
N SER A 212 19.76 -0.97 24.37
CA SER A 212 19.76 0.28 23.60
C SER A 212 21.06 0.46 22.83
N PHE A 213 20.96 1.07 21.65
CA PHE A 213 22.05 1.36 20.74
C PHE A 213 22.00 2.82 20.31
N SER A 214 23.16 3.42 20.05
CA SER A 214 23.26 4.72 19.41
C SER A 214 23.66 4.54 17.95
N ILE A 215 22.89 5.10 17.02
CA ILE A 215 23.15 5.02 15.58
C ILE A 215 23.47 6.42 15.07
N ARG A 216 24.72 6.67 14.71
CA ARG A 216 25.15 7.94 14.11
C ARG A 216 24.93 7.94 12.60
N SER A 217 24.50 9.06 12.03
CA SER A 217 24.32 9.19 10.59
C SER A 217 24.53 10.61 10.09
N LYS A 218 24.85 10.72 8.80
CA LYS A 218 24.93 11.98 8.06
C LYS A 218 23.53 12.50 7.66
N SER A 219 22.58 11.57 7.39
CA SER A 219 21.22 11.88 6.95
C SER A 219 20.20 10.93 7.57
N PHE A 220 19.02 11.46 7.87
CA PHE A 220 17.91 10.71 8.46
C PHE A 220 16.67 10.88 7.59
N ILE A 221 16.03 9.78 7.25
CA ILE A 221 14.76 9.75 6.52
C ILE A 221 13.67 9.27 7.48
N LEU A 222 12.66 10.11 7.69
CA LEU A 222 11.51 9.79 8.50
C LEU A 222 10.42 9.20 7.60
N ALA A 223 10.17 7.89 7.72
CA ALA A 223 9.20 7.14 6.94
C ALA A 223 8.22 6.35 7.83
N THR A 224 7.82 6.93 8.96
CA THR A 224 7.00 6.28 10.00
C THR A 224 5.49 6.37 9.74
N GLY A 225 5.09 6.72 8.51
CA GLY A 225 3.69 6.74 8.09
C GLY A 225 2.81 7.57 9.04
N ILE A 226 1.76 6.96 9.56
CA ILE A 226 0.81 7.61 10.48
C ILE A 226 1.44 8.12 11.79
N PHE A 227 2.64 7.63 12.17
CA PHE A 227 3.36 8.06 13.36
C PHE A 227 4.37 9.19 13.09
N SER A 228 4.40 9.77 11.87
CA SER A 228 5.40 10.77 11.49
C SER A 228 5.34 12.03 12.35
N ASP A 229 4.15 12.51 12.67
CA ASP A 229 4.01 13.70 13.51
C ASP A 229 4.49 13.48 14.94
N THR A 230 4.37 12.27 15.49
CA THR A 230 4.90 11.93 16.81
C THR A 230 6.43 12.13 16.87
N LEU A 231 7.18 11.66 15.86
CA LEU A 231 8.63 11.83 15.80
C LEU A 231 9.03 13.27 15.43
N ARG A 232 8.27 13.95 14.55
CA ARG A 232 8.50 15.37 14.24
C ARG A 232 8.36 16.27 15.47
N GLN A 233 7.41 15.96 16.35
CA GLN A 233 7.22 16.69 17.61
C GLN A 233 8.27 16.35 18.68
N GLN A 234 8.89 15.17 18.60
CA GLN A 234 10.11 14.89 19.40
C GLN A 234 11.31 15.72 18.94
N ASP A 235 11.40 16.01 17.64
CA ASP A 235 12.45 16.86 17.09
C ASP A 235 12.25 18.33 17.45
N VAL A 236 11.03 18.84 17.23
CA VAL A 236 10.61 20.19 17.60
C VAL A 236 9.20 20.13 18.17
N SER A 237 9.06 20.38 19.47
CA SER A 237 7.82 20.17 20.24
C SER A 237 6.58 20.89 19.69
N ASN A 238 6.76 22.01 19.01
CA ASN A 238 5.67 22.83 18.46
C ASN A 238 5.50 22.63 16.94
N ASN A 239 6.06 21.59 16.34
CA ASN A 239 5.81 21.30 14.94
C ASN A 239 4.31 21.10 14.68
N PRO A 240 3.73 21.79 13.67
CA PRO A 240 2.34 21.59 13.31
C PRO A 240 2.13 20.17 12.78
N LEU A 241 0.96 19.60 13.03
CA LEU A 241 0.55 18.33 12.44
C LEU A 241 0.45 18.48 10.92
N ILE A 242 0.99 17.54 10.18
CA ILE A 242 0.90 17.48 8.71
C ILE A 242 0.17 16.22 8.21
N ILE A 243 -0.06 15.26 9.11
CA ILE A 243 -0.74 13.99 8.79
C ILE A 243 -2.18 14.08 9.27
N GLN A 244 -3.12 13.89 8.35
CA GLN A 244 -4.52 13.62 8.67
C GLN A 244 -4.75 12.12 8.49
N THR A 245 -5.11 11.45 9.58
CA THR A 245 -5.30 10.00 9.58
C THR A 245 -6.73 9.61 9.28
N SER A 246 -6.89 8.53 8.53
CA SER A 246 -8.17 7.85 8.35
C SER A 246 -7.99 6.34 8.55
N ARG A 247 -9.07 5.68 8.94
CA ARG A 247 -9.14 4.24 9.07
C ARG A 247 -9.96 3.66 7.94
N GLY A 248 -9.41 2.62 7.27
CA GLY A 248 -10.11 1.82 6.29
C GLY A 248 -10.22 0.37 6.76
N SER A 249 -11.40 -0.23 6.60
CA SER A 249 -11.68 -1.59 7.00
C SER A 249 -12.03 -2.45 5.79
N HIS A 250 -11.62 -3.72 5.85
CA HIS A 250 -12.01 -4.75 4.88
C HIS A 250 -12.71 -5.89 5.61
N ILE A 251 -13.65 -6.53 4.96
CA ILE A 251 -14.16 -7.84 5.37
C ILE A 251 -13.64 -8.91 4.42
N VAL A 252 -13.56 -10.14 4.91
CA VAL A 252 -13.10 -11.30 4.12
C VAL A 252 -14.27 -12.27 3.97
N GLY A 253 -14.65 -12.53 2.71
CA GLY A 253 -15.71 -13.45 2.33
C GLY A 253 -15.16 -14.75 1.75
N ASP A 254 -16.08 -15.63 1.39
CA ASP A 254 -15.81 -16.90 0.72
C ASP A 254 -15.52 -16.69 -0.77
N GLU A 255 -14.62 -17.50 -1.36
CA GLU A 255 -14.27 -17.42 -2.79
C GLU A 255 -15.45 -17.65 -3.73
N LYS A 256 -16.51 -18.33 -3.27
CA LYS A 256 -17.73 -18.57 -4.07
C LYS A 256 -18.41 -17.29 -4.55
N PHE A 257 -18.14 -16.14 -3.94
CA PHE A 257 -18.66 -14.85 -4.39
C PHE A 257 -17.97 -14.35 -5.68
N LEU A 258 -16.72 -14.77 -5.94
CA LEU A 258 -15.97 -14.45 -7.16
C LEU A 258 -15.30 -15.70 -7.75
N PRO A 259 -16.05 -16.73 -8.16
CA PRO A 259 -15.50 -18.04 -8.54
C PRO A 259 -14.65 -18.00 -9.81
N SER A 260 -14.79 -16.98 -10.65
CA SER A 260 -13.98 -16.80 -11.86
C SER A 260 -12.62 -16.16 -11.61
N GLY A 261 -12.33 -15.74 -10.36
CA GLY A 261 -11.13 -14.96 -10.06
C GLY A 261 -11.14 -13.53 -10.63
N THR A 262 -12.29 -13.06 -11.15
CA THR A 262 -12.44 -11.69 -11.65
C THR A 262 -12.86 -10.78 -10.51
N ALA A 263 -12.12 -9.71 -10.27
CA ALA A 263 -12.45 -8.70 -9.26
C ALA A 263 -13.62 -7.82 -9.72
N LEU A 264 -14.34 -7.27 -8.76
CA LEU A 264 -15.45 -6.36 -9.00
C LEU A 264 -15.13 -4.97 -8.45
N MET A 265 -15.40 -3.93 -9.22
CA MET A 265 -15.39 -2.56 -8.75
C MET A 265 -16.81 -2.00 -8.75
N ILE A 266 -17.33 -1.68 -7.58
CA ILE A 266 -18.59 -0.96 -7.40
C ILE A 266 -18.28 0.52 -7.45
N PRO A 267 -18.68 1.23 -8.52
CA PRO A 267 -18.21 2.60 -8.76
C PRO A 267 -18.91 3.65 -7.91
N LYS A 268 -20.00 3.30 -7.24
CA LYS A 268 -20.80 4.21 -6.42
C LYS A 268 -21.50 3.45 -5.30
N THR A 269 -21.01 3.60 -4.10
CA THR A 269 -21.69 3.16 -2.87
C THR A 269 -22.74 4.17 -2.41
N SER A 270 -23.46 3.86 -1.33
CA SER A 270 -24.47 4.74 -0.73
C SER A 270 -23.94 6.13 -0.38
N ASP A 271 -22.65 6.24 -0.06
CA ASP A 271 -21.95 7.49 0.25
C ASP A 271 -21.10 8.05 -0.91
N GLY A 272 -21.20 7.43 -2.10
CA GLY A 272 -20.51 7.87 -3.33
C GLY A 272 -19.06 7.44 -3.47
N ARG A 273 -18.53 6.64 -2.55
CA ARG A 273 -17.18 6.07 -2.63
C ARG A 273 -17.14 4.87 -3.58
N LEU A 274 -15.92 4.39 -3.85
CA LEU A 274 -15.67 3.14 -4.57
C LEU A 274 -15.54 1.99 -3.57
N LEU A 275 -16.06 0.82 -3.91
CA LEU A 275 -15.86 -0.41 -3.18
C LEU A 275 -15.29 -1.47 -4.12
N PHE A 276 -14.34 -2.25 -3.63
CA PHE A 276 -13.74 -3.35 -4.38
C PHE A 276 -14.06 -4.68 -3.73
N LEU A 277 -14.28 -5.69 -4.58
CA LEU A 277 -14.30 -7.10 -4.22
C LEU A 277 -13.14 -7.74 -4.97
N VAL A 278 -12.16 -8.23 -4.26
CA VAL A 278 -10.90 -8.70 -4.86
C VAL A 278 -10.63 -10.14 -4.41
N PRO A 279 -10.45 -11.08 -5.34
CA PRO A 279 -10.06 -12.44 -5.00
C PRO A 279 -8.66 -12.42 -4.38
N TRP A 280 -8.47 -13.13 -3.27
CA TRP A 280 -7.21 -13.21 -2.55
C TRP A 280 -7.10 -14.51 -1.76
N LEU A 281 -6.10 -15.37 -2.08
CA LEU A 281 -5.79 -16.61 -1.34
C LEU A 281 -7.03 -17.47 -1.05
N ASN A 282 -7.84 -17.80 -2.05
CA ASN A 282 -9.09 -18.58 -1.95
C ASN A 282 -10.17 -17.90 -1.07
N LYS A 283 -10.09 -16.59 -0.94
CA LYS A 283 -11.06 -15.72 -0.28
C LYS A 283 -11.36 -14.51 -1.16
N VAL A 284 -12.28 -13.69 -0.72
CA VAL A 284 -12.59 -12.39 -1.33
C VAL A 284 -12.42 -11.31 -0.28
N ILE A 285 -11.58 -10.32 -0.58
CA ILE A 285 -11.45 -9.10 0.23
C ILE A 285 -12.46 -8.09 -0.29
N VAL A 286 -13.28 -7.55 0.60
CA VAL A 286 -14.29 -6.53 0.29
C VAL A 286 -13.97 -5.26 1.06
N GLY A 287 -13.84 -4.15 0.40
CA GLY A 287 -13.51 -2.87 1.03
C GLY A 287 -13.10 -1.80 0.01
N THR A 288 -12.81 -0.64 0.48
CA THR A 288 -12.53 -0.28 1.87
C THR A 288 -13.48 0.81 2.35
N THR A 289 -13.67 0.91 3.67
CA THR A 289 -14.22 2.11 4.30
C THR A 289 -13.15 3.21 4.35
N ASP A 290 -13.54 4.43 4.72
CA ASP A 290 -12.62 5.58 4.87
C ASP A 290 -13.22 6.52 5.91
N ILE A 291 -12.81 6.37 7.18
CA ILE A 291 -13.35 7.11 8.31
C ILE A 291 -12.21 7.90 8.95
N PRO A 292 -12.32 9.23 9.09
CA PRO A 292 -11.35 10.01 9.86
C PRO A 292 -11.18 9.42 11.27
N ASP A 293 -9.94 9.19 11.69
CA ASP A 293 -9.62 8.64 13.00
C ASP A 293 -8.33 9.27 13.53
N ASP A 294 -8.48 10.17 14.50
CA ASP A 294 -7.34 10.85 15.14
C ASP A 294 -6.65 9.96 16.19
N ASN A 295 -7.22 8.78 16.49
CA ASN A 295 -6.67 7.86 17.45
C ASN A 295 -5.68 6.90 16.77
N ILE A 296 -4.46 7.36 16.60
CA ILE A 296 -3.40 6.63 15.92
C ILE A 296 -3.04 5.36 16.70
N ARG A 297 -3.23 4.20 16.08
CA ARG A 297 -2.92 2.88 16.66
C ARG A 297 -2.23 2.00 15.63
N LEU A 298 -1.31 1.17 16.11
CA LEU A 298 -0.70 0.14 15.26
C LEU A 298 -1.74 -0.92 14.83
N GLU A 299 -2.69 -1.25 15.72
CA GLU A 299 -3.76 -2.23 15.51
C GLU A 299 -5.14 -1.56 15.63
N PRO A 300 -5.61 -0.85 14.58
CA PRO A 300 -6.98 -0.33 14.55
C PRO A 300 -7.98 -1.48 14.46
N ARG A 301 -9.17 -1.28 15.04
CA ARG A 301 -10.27 -2.25 14.97
C ARG A 301 -11.42 -1.69 14.14
N THR A 302 -12.03 -2.54 13.33
CA THR A 302 -13.23 -2.24 12.56
C THR A 302 -14.41 -1.98 13.50
N SER A 303 -15.21 -0.96 13.23
CA SER A 303 -16.46 -0.72 13.95
C SER A 303 -17.65 -1.48 13.34
N ALA A 304 -18.74 -1.61 14.08
CA ALA A 304 -19.96 -2.24 13.57
C ALA A 304 -20.51 -1.48 12.35
N GLU A 305 -20.48 -0.15 12.39
CA GLU A 305 -20.96 0.72 11.30
C GLU A 305 -20.15 0.52 10.01
N GLU A 306 -18.86 0.24 10.12
CA GLU A 306 -18.01 -0.06 8.95
C GLU A 306 -18.38 -1.41 8.33
N VAL A 307 -18.67 -2.41 9.17
CA VAL A 307 -19.13 -3.72 8.70
C VAL A 307 -20.48 -3.60 8.03
N ASP A 308 -21.43 -2.91 8.65
CA ASP A 308 -22.78 -2.71 8.12
C ASP A 308 -22.73 -1.97 6.78
N PHE A 309 -21.91 -0.91 6.66
CA PHE A 309 -21.70 -0.20 5.41
C PHE A 309 -21.19 -1.12 4.28
N ILE A 310 -20.20 -1.95 4.58
CA ILE A 310 -19.65 -2.87 3.57
C ILE A 310 -20.72 -3.90 3.16
N LEU A 311 -21.41 -4.52 4.14
CA LEU A 311 -22.43 -5.53 3.88
C LEU A 311 -23.63 -4.96 3.10
N GLU A 312 -24.09 -3.76 3.44
CA GLU A 312 -25.20 -3.09 2.71
C GLU A 312 -24.85 -2.88 1.24
N ASN A 313 -23.63 -2.39 0.95
CA ASN A 313 -23.20 -2.13 -0.43
C ASN A 313 -22.79 -3.39 -1.19
N PHE A 314 -22.44 -4.46 -0.47
CA PHE A 314 -22.15 -5.77 -1.05
C PHE A 314 -23.41 -6.55 -1.39
N SER A 315 -24.51 -6.36 -0.66
CA SER A 315 -25.78 -7.08 -0.83
C SER A 315 -26.71 -6.45 -1.88
N ARG A 316 -26.36 -5.31 -2.44
CA ARG A 316 -27.09 -4.60 -3.52
C ARG A 316 -26.69 -5.14 -4.89
#